data_8b884cef3b3727ac49e9ad9cf5f11fdb
#
_entry.id   8b884cef3b3727ac49e9ad9cf5f11fdb
#
_cell.length_a   1.000
_cell.length_b   1.000
_cell.length_c   1.000
_cell.angle_alpha   90.00
_cell.angle_beta   90.00
_cell.angle_gamma   90.00
#
_symmetry.space_group_name_H-M   'P 1'
#
loop_
_entity.id
_entity.type
_entity.pdbx_description
1 polymer ?
#
loop_
_entity_poly.entity_id
_entity_poly.type
_entity_poly.pdbx_seq_one_letter_code
_entity_poly.pdbx_strand_id
1 'polypeptide(L)'
;MESVKLDCRRRIFGYDSDNYHVSGEIMELENRARGLYSENVTMEREDFAKMLLLDGCFIAVALGKMEGRAVENIPSEADLSQHEALNRHDIVHDLLLVENQIPFFVLEEIRNLAAPIPGETTEQFKKNIAKYVERVLRHYPKAIEIPAICSNDFHHLLHLCHMFFRPSQNPAGHHRIQTMIQCFPCSDRSHHMTNQWHRAMQYREAGVEFRVKDSSSTPHSLLDVTFSNGTMEIPHLSIDAKTESIFSNLIMFEVGYPSAGNYINAYVTFMSQLLCDADDVKLLAREKIVHILGPQEEVVNIFNRLNGLAVFDPFIVLEE
;
A
#
# COMPACT_ATOMS: atom_id res chain seq x y z
N MET A 1 8.47 22.19 -6.74
CA MET A 1 7.28 21.47 -6.26
C MET A 1 6.11 22.41 -5.93
N GLU A 2 6.30 23.51 -5.19
CA GLU A 2 5.23 24.43 -4.81
C GLU A 2 4.54 25.08 -6.04
N SER A 3 5.28 25.50 -7.07
CA SER A 3 4.71 26.02 -8.33
C SER A 3 3.76 25.02 -9.01
N VAL A 4 4.12 23.73 -8.99
CA VAL A 4 3.28 22.66 -9.58
C VAL A 4 1.98 22.49 -8.78
N LYS A 5 2.05 22.54 -7.45
CA LYS A 5 0.86 22.47 -6.58
C LYS A 5 -0.07 23.67 -6.80
N LEU A 6 0.49 24.87 -6.96
CA LEU A 6 -0.28 26.09 -7.31
C LEU A 6 -0.96 25.95 -8.68
N ASP A 7 -0.28 25.41 -9.68
CA ASP A 7 -0.88 25.15 -10.99
C ASP A 7 -2.00 24.11 -10.92
N CYS A 8 -1.85 23.08 -10.10
CA CYS A 8 -2.93 22.11 -9.86
C CYS A 8 -4.16 22.77 -9.21
N ARG A 9 -3.95 23.68 -8.25
CA ARG A 9 -5.04 24.47 -7.66
C ARG A 9 -5.75 25.33 -8.70
N ARG A 10 -5.00 26.06 -9.55
CA ARG A 10 -5.56 26.88 -10.63
C ARG A 10 -6.40 26.06 -11.62
N ARG A 11 -5.98 24.84 -11.91
CA ARG A 11 -6.73 23.90 -12.77
C ARG A 11 -8.06 23.48 -12.17
N ILE A 12 -8.13 23.32 -10.85
CA ILE A 12 -9.34 22.87 -10.16
C ILE A 12 -10.31 24.03 -9.96
N PHE A 13 -9.82 25.22 -9.56
CA PHE A 13 -10.64 26.35 -9.13
C PHE A 13 -10.63 27.56 -10.11
N GLY A 14 -9.80 27.53 -11.17
CA GLY A 14 -9.65 28.64 -12.12
C GLY A 14 -8.54 29.63 -11.78
N TYR A 15 -8.14 30.44 -12.75
CA TYR A 15 -7.03 31.40 -12.62
C TYR A 15 -7.32 32.59 -11.68
N ASP A 16 -8.58 32.98 -11.49
CA ASP A 16 -8.97 34.04 -10.56
C ASP A 16 -8.84 33.64 -9.09
N SER A 17 -8.45 32.38 -8.83
CA SER A 17 -8.29 31.83 -7.50
C SER A 17 -7.04 32.29 -6.75
N ASP A 18 -6.17 33.12 -7.32
CA ASP A 18 -4.95 33.62 -6.65
C ASP A 18 -5.27 34.48 -5.41
N ASN A 19 -6.46 35.12 -5.39
CA ASN A 19 -7.02 35.81 -4.23
C ASN A 19 -7.93 34.92 -3.36
N TYR A 20 -7.95 33.60 -3.61
CA TYR A 20 -8.75 32.67 -2.84
C TYR A 20 -8.15 32.58 -1.43
N HIS A 21 -8.72 33.33 -0.51
CA HIS A 21 -8.58 33.00 0.91
C HIS A 21 -8.97 31.56 1.07
N VAL A 22 -8.19 30.77 1.80
CA VAL A 22 -8.53 29.39 2.14
C VAL A 22 -10.00 29.39 2.52
N SER A 23 -10.85 28.65 1.77
CA SER A 23 -12.29 28.73 1.96
C SER A 23 -12.65 28.38 3.40
N GLY A 24 -13.73 28.95 3.92
CA GLY A 24 -14.20 28.66 5.27
C GLY A 24 -14.29 27.14 5.51
N GLU A 25 -14.71 26.41 4.50
CA GLU A 25 -14.85 24.94 4.53
C GLU A 25 -13.49 24.23 4.76
N ILE A 26 -12.41 24.65 4.06
CA ILE A 26 -11.08 24.09 4.27
C ILE A 26 -10.53 24.47 5.65
N MET A 27 -10.83 25.69 6.12
CA MET A 27 -10.47 26.12 7.48
C MET A 27 -11.21 25.35 8.58
N GLU A 28 -12.42 24.86 8.33
CA GLU A 28 -13.15 23.98 9.23
C GLU A 28 -12.55 22.58 9.27
N LEU A 29 -12.11 22.07 8.12
CA LEU A 29 -11.46 20.75 8.02
C LEU A 29 -10.09 20.71 8.70
N GLU A 30 -9.42 21.86 8.82
CA GLU A 30 -8.08 21.95 9.39
C GLU A 30 -7.99 21.34 10.79
N ASN A 31 -8.90 21.71 11.70
CA ASN A 31 -8.93 21.16 13.05
C ASN A 31 -9.14 19.63 13.05
N ARG A 32 -10.03 19.14 12.20
CA ARG A 32 -10.27 17.70 12.06
C ARG A 32 -9.06 16.98 11.49
N ALA A 33 -8.42 17.56 10.46
CA ALA A 33 -7.24 17.00 9.84
C ALA A 33 -6.06 16.95 10.82
N ARG A 34 -5.81 18.06 11.54
CA ARG A 34 -4.74 18.16 12.53
C ARG A 34 -4.84 17.09 13.62
N GLY A 35 -6.05 16.78 14.06
CA GLY A 35 -6.29 15.74 15.07
C GLY A 35 -5.99 14.30 14.62
N LEU A 36 -5.73 14.07 13.33
CA LEU A 36 -5.40 12.75 12.78
C LEU A 36 -3.88 12.50 12.63
N TYR A 37 -3.06 13.54 12.78
CA TYR A 37 -1.61 13.37 12.76
C TYR A 37 -1.12 12.96 14.15
N SER A 38 -0.25 11.96 14.21
CA SER A 38 0.32 11.44 15.47
C SER A 38 1.26 12.42 16.15
N GLU A 39 1.92 13.27 15.36
CA GLU A 39 2.80 14.31 15.84
C GLU A 39 2.05 15.64 16.03
N ASN A 40 2.53 16.45 16.97
CA ASN A 40 1.99 17.79 17.15
C ASN A 40 2.39 18.68 15.98
N VAL A 41 1.44 18.95 15.09
CA VAL A 41 1.64 19.84 13.94
C VAL A 41 1.83 21.27 14.45
N THR A 42 3.06 21.79 14.39
CA THR A 42 3.43 23.13 14.89
C THR A 42 3.13 24.25 13.90
N MET A 43 2.73 23.92 12.68
CA MET A 43 2.39 24.88 11.61
C MET A 43 1.18 25.73 12.01
N GLU A 44 1.22 27.03 11.70
CA GLU A 44 0.09 27.94 11.91
C GLU A 44 -1.15 27.46 11.18
N ARG A 45 -2.33 27.83 11.69
CA ARG A 45 -3.62 27.32 11.20
C ARG A 45 -3.84 27.57 9.71
N GLU A 46 -3.57 28.79 9.26
CA GLU A 46 -3.74 29.18 7.85
C GLU A 46 -2.75 28.46 6.93
N ASP A 47 -1.50 28.31 7.37
CA ASP A 47 -0.45 27.62 6.61
C ASP A 47 -0.74 26.13 6.46
N PHE A 48 -1.23 25.50 7.54
CA PHE A 48 -1.61 24.09 7.50
C PHE A 48 -2.82 23.85 6.59
N ALA A 49 -3.84 24.71 6.66
CA ALA A 49 -5.00 24.65 5.76
C ALA A 49 -4.60 24.88 4.30
N LYS A 50 -3.68 25.82 4.04
CA LYS A 50 -3.12 26.04 2.70
C LYS A 50 -2.34 24.84 2.19
N MET A 51 -1.55 24.21 3.04
CA MET A 51 -0.81 22.97 2.70
C MET A 51 -1.80 21.88 2.31
N LEU A 52 -2.83 21.59 3.14
CA LEU A 52 -3.85 20.58 2.84
C LEU A 52 -4.55 20.85 1.49
N LEU A 53 -4.88 22.11 1.21
CA LEU A 53 -5.52 22.50 -0.05
C LEU A 53 -4.59 22.24 -1.24
N LEU A 54 -3.34 22.69 -1.17
CA LEU A 54 -2.39 22.56 -2.28
C LEU A 54 -2.03 21.11 -2.56
N ASP A 55 -1.78 20.32 -1.51
CA ASP A 55 -1.45 18.90 -1.63
C ASP A 55 -2.66 18.10 -2.10
N GLY A 56 -3.84 18.40 -1.58
CA GLY A 56 -5.08 17.77 -2.04
C GLY A 56 -5.38 18.08 -3.52
N CYS A 57 -5.18 19.33 -3.97
CA CYS A 57 -5.31 19.67 -5.39
C CYS A 57 -4.29 18.94 -6.26
N PHE A 58 -3.05 18.83 -5.81
CA PHE A 58 -2.01 18.06 -6.51
C PHE A 58 -2.41 16.60 -6.66
N ILE A 59 -2.84 15.97 -5.57
CA ILE A 59 -3.29 14.57 -5.57
C ILE A 59 -4.49 14.39 -6.49
N ALA A 60 -5.51 15.25 -6.41
CA ALA A 60 -6.69 15.19 -7.25
C ALA A 60 -6.35 15.28 -8.75
N VAL A 61 -5.44 16.19 -9.13
CA VAL A 61 -4.98 16.32 -10.53
C VAL A 61 -4.13 15.11 -10.95
N ALA A 62 -3.23 14.63 -10.09
CA ALA A 62 -2.40 13.47 -10.38
C ALA A 62 -3.24 12.22 -10.62
N LEU A 63 -4.27 11.99 -9.78
CA LEU A 63 -5.21 10.88 -9.91
C LEU A 63 -6.14 11.07 -11.14
N GLY A 64 -6.63 12.28 -11.40
CA GLY A 64 -7.52 12.59 -12.52
C GLY A 64 -6.85 12.48 -13.89
N LYS A 65 -5.59 12.89 -14.02
CA LYS A 65 -4.83 12.75 -15.26
C LYS A 65 -4.66 11.30 -15.73
N MET A 66 -4.61 10.36 -14.82
CA MET A 66 -4.43 8.95 -15.17
C MET A 66 -5.71 8.31 -15.73
N GLU A 67 -6.86 8.93 -15.57
CA GLU A 67 -8.14 8.42 -16.07
C GLU A 67 -8.59 9.03 -17.43
N GLY A 68 -7.69 9.74 -18.11
CA GLY A 68 -8.01 10.31 -19.43
C GLY A 68 -9.07 11.43 -19.39
N ARG A 69 -9.25 12.07 -18.25
CA ARG A 69 -10.14 13.24 -18.13
C ARG A 69 -9.56 14.40 -18.95
N ALA A 70 -10.09 14.61 -20.14
CA ALA A 70 -9.93 15.85 -20.85
C ALA A 70 -10.67 16.94 -20.05
N VAL A 71 -9.95 17.70 -19.26
CA VAL A 71 -10.42 19.01 -18.83
C VAL A 71 -10.34 19.87 -20.08
N GLU A 72 -11.47 20.22 -20.64
CA GLU A 72 -11.61 20.85 -21.99
C GLU A 72 -10.95 22.24 -22.14
N ASN A 73 -10.18 22.73 -21.19
CA ASN A 73 -9.46 24.00 -21.25
C ASN A 73 -8.05 23.95 -20.68
N ILE A 74 -7.34 22.84 -20.87
CA ILE A 74 -5.92 22.77 -20.51
C ILE A 74 -5.10 23.31 -21.70
N PRO A 75 -4.12 24.23 -21.47
CA PRO A 75 -3.11 24.55 -22.47
C PRO A 75 -2.47 23.27 -23.02
N SER A 76 -2.20 23.25 -24.32
CA SER A 76 -1.81 22.08 -25.08
C SER A 76 -0.70 21.26 -24.41
N GLU A 77 -0.65 19.96 -24.74
CA GLU A 77 0.39 18.99 -24.29
C GLU A 77 1.84 19.49 -24.43
N ALA A 78 2.09 20.54 -25.21
CA ALA A 78 3.42 21.15 -25.38
C ALA A 78 3.93 21.87 -24.12
N ASP A 79 3.07 22.44 -23.27
CA ASP A 79 3.48 23.11 -22.02
C ASP A 79 3.71 22.13 -20.87
N LEU A 80 3.23 20.90 -21.00
CA LEU A 80 3.40 19.83 -20.02
C LEU A 80 4.72 19.07 -20.20
N SER A 81 5.35 19.17 -21.37
CA SER A 81 6.56 18.42 -21.71
C SER A 81 7.79 18.81 -20.86
N GLN A 82 7.84 19.99 -20.29
CA GLN A 82 8.91 20.39 -19.37
C GLN A 82 8.70 19.87 -17.92
N HIS A 83 7.45 19.55 -17.52
CA HIS A 83 7.12 18.94 -16.23
C HIS A 83 6.80 17.44 -16.32
N GLU A 84 6.81 16.85 -17.51
CA GLU A 84 6.72 15.40 -17.72
C GLU A 84 7.94 14.64 -17.20
N ALA A 85 9.03 15.34 -16.88
CA ALA A 85 10.21 14.78 -16.22
C ALA A 85 10.00 14.42 -14.75
N LEU A 86 8.92 14.83 -14.11
CA LEU A 86 8.42 14.18 -12.91
C LEU A 86 7.77 12.87 -13.38
N ASN A 87 8.60 11.84 -13.50
CA ASN A 87 8.18 10.49 -13.84
C ASN A 87 6.89 10.18 -13.09
N ARG A 88 5.81 9.90 -13.82
CA ARG A 88 4.51 9.48 -13.24
C ARG A 88 4.71 8.37 -12.19
N HIS A 89 5.76 7.59 -12.35
CA HIS A 89 6.18 6.53 -11.45
C HIS A 89 6.69 7.04 -10.10
N ASP A 90 7.37 8.16 -10.04
CA ASP A 90 7.93 8.70 -8.78
C ASP A 90 6.84 9.39 -7.96
N ILE A 91 5.93 10.13 -8.63
CA ILE A 91 4.77 10.73 -7.96
C ILE A 91 3.92 9.67 -7.27
N VAL A 92 3.66 8.56 -7.94
CA VAL A 92 2.88 7.45 -7.37
C VAL A 92 3.51 6.91 -6.10
N HIS A 93 4.83 6.80 -6.12
CA HIS A 93 5.60 6.33 -4.99
C HIS A 93 5.48 7.29 -3.81
N ASP A 94 5.67 8.59 -4.08
CA ASP A 94 5.57 9.64 -3.07
C ASP A 94 4.16 9.72 -2.45
N LEU A 95 3.11 9.40 -3.21
CA LEU A 95 1.74 9.36 -2.71
C LEU A 95 1.45 8.18 -1.75
N LEU A 96 2.32 7.18 -1.71
CA LEU A 96 2.21 6.04 -0.80
C LEU A 96 3.18 6.10 0.38
N LEU A 97 4.01 7.15 0.49
CA LEU A 97 4.85 7.37 1.66
C LEU A 97 3.98 7.69 2.88
N VAL A 98 4.29 7.10 4.03
CA VAL A 98 3.51 7.29 5.26
C VAL A 98 3.51 8.74 5.73
N GLU A 99 4.62 9.46 5.53
CA GLU A 99 4.76 10.88 5.87
C GLU A 99 4.01 11.82 4.91
N ASN A 100 3.59 11.35 3.74
CA ASN A 100 2.91 12.16 2.72
C ASN A 100 1.39 11.94 2.69
N GLN A 101 0.83 11.33 3.72
CA GLN A 101 -0.59 11.04 3.75
C GLN A 101 -1.41 12.26 4.17
N ILE A 102 -2.43 12.61 3.39
CA ILE A 102 -3.47 13.53 3.80
C ILE A 102 -4.80 12.77 4.01
N PRO A 103 -5.65 13.22 4.94
CA PRO A 103 -6.92 12.57 5.18
C PRO A 103 -7.80 12.58 3.94
N PHE A 104 -8.44 11.45 3.65
CA PHE A 104 -9.23 11.28 2.42
C PHE A 104 -10.40 12.28 2.31
N PHE A 105 -11.02 12.64 3.44
CA PHE A 105 -12.10 13.62 3.46
C PHE A 105 -11.68 15.01 2.96
N VAL A 106 -10.37 15.35 3.01
CA VAL A 106 -9.86 16.60 2.41
C VAL A 106 -9.98 16.54 0.89
N LEU A 107 -9.68 15.37 0.28
CA LEU A 107 -9.87 15.16 -1.15
C LEU A 107 -11.35 15.20 -1.56
N GLU A 108 -12.23 14.64 -0.72
CA GLU A 108 -13.68 14.70 -0.93
C GLU A 108 -14.17 16.16 -0.91
N GLU A 109 -13.69 16.96 0.03
CA GLU A 109 -14.09 18.37 0.12
C GLU A 109 -13.55 19.21 -1.04
N ILE A 110 -12.30 19.05 -1.42
CA ILE A 110 -11.74 19.70 -2.62
C ILE A 110 -12.58 19.36 -3.86
N ARG A 111 -12.99 18.09 -4.00
CA ARG A 111 -13.90 17.67 -5.08
C ARG A 111 -15.27 18.35 -4.99
N ASN A 112 -15.83 18.51 -3.79
CA ASN A 112 -17.13 19.14 -3.58
C ASN A 112 -17.09 20.65 -3.89
N LEU A 113 -15.97 21.32 -3.56
CA LEU A 113 -15.73 22.74 -3.84
C LEU A 113 -15.38 22.99 -5.30
N ALA A 114 -14.84 22.02 -6.01
CA ALA A 114 -14.54 22.11 -7.43
C ALA A 114 -15.85 22.10 -8.26
N ALA A 115 -15.78 22.59 -9.50
CA ALA A 115 -16.91 22.52 -10.40
C ALA A 115 -17.39 21.06 -10.55
N PRO A 116 -18.69 20.78 -10.33
CA PRO A 116 -19.21 19.42 -10.37
C PRO A 116 -18.98 18.79 -11.73
N ILE A 117 -18.40 17.60 -11.76
CA ILE A 117 -18.34 16.77 -12.97
C ILE A 117 -19.72 16.14 -13.15
N PRO A 118 -20.43 16.42 -14.27
CA PRO A 118 -21.75 15.87 -14.48
C PRO A 118 -21.76 14.34 -14.36
N GLY A 119 -22.59 13.81 -13.46
CA GLY A 119 -22.77 12.37 -13.27
C GLY A 119 -21.73 11.68 -12.36
N GLU A 120 -20.74 12.38 -11.82
CA GLU A 120 -19.79 11.78 -10.88
C GLU A 120 -20.33 11.83 -9.44
N THR A 121 -20.62 10.65 -8.90
CA THR A 121 -20.96 10.47 -7.49
C THR A 121 -19.69 10.33 -6.62
N THR A 122 -19.82 10.51 -5.29
CA THR A 122 -18.74 10.23 -4.33
C THR A 122 -18.23 8.80 -4.45
N GLU A 123 -19.12 7.85 -4.68
CA GLU A 123 -18.76 6.45 -4.90
C GLU A 123 -17.94 6.26 -6.18
N GLN A 124 -18.30 6.96 -7.26
CA GLN A 124 -17.51 6.91 -8.50
C GLN A 124 -16.12 7.51 -8.31
N PHE A 125 -16.00 8.58 -7.54
CA PHE A 125 -14.72 9.18 -7.17
C PHE A 125 -13.84 8.20 -6.36
N LYS A 126 -14.40 7.53 -5.34
CA LYS A 126 -13.71 6.47 -4.58
C LYS A 126 -13.24 5.33 -5.50
N LYS A 127 -14.10 4.87 -6.41
CA LYS A 127 -13.75 3.84 -7.40
C LYS A 127 -12.60 4.26 -8.31
N ASN A 128 -12.57 5.50 -8.75
CA ASN A 128 -11.52 6.01 -9.62
C ASN A 128 -10.17 6.03 -8.89
N ILE A 129 -10.15 6.42 -7.61
CA ILE A 129 -8.95 6.38 -6.77
C ILE A 129 -8.50 4.94 -6.51
N ALA A 130 -9.44 4.03 -6.22
CA ALA A 130 -9.13 2.63 -6.01
C ALA A 130 -8.50 1.98 -7.27
N LYS A 131 -9.01 2.28 -8.46
CA LYS A 131 -8.41 1.83 -9.73
C LYS A 131 -7.00 2.36 -9.94
N TYR A 132 -6.72 3.57 -9.47
CA TYR A 132 -5.38 4.13 -9.52
C TYR A 132 -4.41 3.33 -8.64
N VAL A 133 -4.74 3.10 -7.37
CA VAL A 133 -3.93 2.29 -6.45
C VAL A 133 -3.78 0.87 -6.99
N GLU A 134 -4.85 0.26 -7.49
CA GLU A 134 -4.80 -1.07 -8.11
C GLU A 134 -3.79 -1.14 -9.27
N ARG A 135 -3.73 -0.12 -10.10
CA ARG A 135 -2.78 -0.03 -11.22
C ARG A 135 -1.33 0.05 -10.74
N VAL A 136 -1.08 0.73 -9.63
CA VAL A 136 0.23 0.77 -8.97
C VAL A 136 0.63 -0.61 -8.49
N LEU A 137 -0.32 -1.33 -7.90
CA LEU A 137 -0.14 -2.66 -7.33
C LEU A 137 -0.35 -3.79 -8.35
N ARG A 138 -0.35 -3.50 -9.65
CA ARG A 138 -0.71 -4.46 -10.72
C ARG A 138 0.14 -5.75 -10.72
N HIS A 139 1.35 -5.69 -10.18
CA HIS A 139 2.27 -6.82 -10.13
C HIS A 139 2.05 -7.75 -8.92
N TYR A 140 1.19 -7.34 -7.98
CA TYR A 140 0.88 -8.12 -6.79
C TYR A 140 -0.49 -8.78 -6.91
N PRO A 141 -0.61 -10.07 -6.52
CA PRO A 141 -1.90 -10.74 -6.42
C PRO A 141 -2.83 -10.06 -5.42
N LYS A 142 -4.10 -9.96 -5.72
CA LYS A 142 -5.13 -9.28 -4.90
C LYS A 142 -6.36 -10.17 -4.75
N ALA A 143 -6.83 -10.32 -3.51
CA ALA A 143 -8.03 -11.08 -3.20
C ALA A 143 -9.33 -10.25 -3.29
N ILE A 144 -9.21 -8.92 -3.18
CA ILE A 144 -10.34 -8.01 -3.05
C ILE A 144 -10.54 -7.23 -4.34
N GLU A 145 -11.77 -7.21 -4.85
CA GLU A 145 -12.16 -6.39 -5.99
C GLU A 145 -12.52 -4.95 -5.58
N ILE A 146 -12.34 -4.00 -6.49
CA ILE A 146 -12.60 -2.58 -6.27
C ILE A 146 -13.99 -2.28 -5.68
N PRO A 147 -15.12 -2.87 -6.12
CA PRO A 147 -16.43 -2.60 -5.54
C PRO A 147 -16.49 -2.89 -4.04
N ALA A 148 -15.87 -3.99 -3.58
CA ALA A 148 -15.83 -4.34 -2.17
C ALA A 148 -14.92 -3.40 -1.36
N ILE A 149 -13.85 -2.90 -1.94
CA ILE A 149 -12.97 -1.90 -1.30
C ILE A 149 -13.72 -0.58 -1.12
N CYS A 150 -14.47 -0.13 -2.12
CA CYS A 150 -15.17 1.16 -2.06
C CYS A 150 -16.34 1.18 -1.08
N SER A 151 -16.87 0.02 -0.68
CA SER A 151 -17.89 -0.09 0.36
C SER A 151 -17.33 0.10 1.78
N ASN A 152 -16.01 0.00 1.95
CA ASN A 152 -15.32 0.26 3.21
C ASN A 152 -14.74 1.67 3.23
N ASP A 153 -14.77 2.33 4.37
CA ASP A 153 -14.11 3.61 4.54
C ASP A 153 -12.60 3.42 4.67
N PHE A 154 -11.84 4.18 3.88
CA PHE A 154 -10.41 4.30 4.03
C PHE A 154 -10.03 5.74 4.39
N HIS A 155 -8.97 5.88 5.19
CA HIS A 155 -8.63 7.18 5.78
C HIS A 155 -7.70 8.00 4.89
N HIS A 156 -6.87 7.35 4.07
CA HIS A 156 -5.89 7.96 3.15
C HIS A 156 -5.41 6.91 2.13
N LEU A 157 -4.58 7.31 1.16
CA LEU A 157 -4.15 6.44 0.05
C LEU A 157 -3.34 5.22 0.50
N LEU A 158 -2.48 5.36 1.49
CA LEU A 158 -1.70 4.22 2.02
C LEU A 158 -2.61 3.19 2.71
N HIS A 159 -3.66 3.63 3.44
CA HIS A 159 -4.67 2.71 3.99
C HIS A 159 -5.39 1.95 2.87
N LEU A 160 -5.77 2.65 1.81
CA LEU A 160 -6.37 1.99 0.63
C LEU A 160 -5.40 0.97 0.00
N CYS A 161 -4.10 1.31 -0.10
CA CYS A 161 -3.07 0.38 -0.56
C CYS A 161 -3.00 -0.87 0.34
N HIS A 162 -3.00 -0.70 1.67
CA HIS A 162 -3.01 -1.78 2.64
C HIS A 162 -4.22 -2.71 2.47
N MET A 163 -5.41 -2.15 2.20
CA MET A 163 -6.63 -2.95 1.99
C MET A 163 -6.51 -3.91 0.81
N PHE A 164 -5.76 -3.56 -0.25
CA PHE A 164 -5.50 -4.45 -1.38
C PHE A 164 -4.65 -5.68 -1.01
N PHE A 165 -3.84 -5.57 0.03
CA PHE A 165 -3.01 -6.67 0.52
C PHE A 165 -3.71 -7.55 1.56
N ARG A 166 -4.89 -7.17 2.08
CA ARG A 166 -5.60 -7.99 3.07
C ARG A 166 -5.73 -9.43 2.61
N PRO A 167 -5.49 -10.42 3.50
CA PRO A 167 -5.68 -11.82 3.18
C PRO A 167 -7.11 -12.12 2.71
N SER A 168 -7.27 -13.08 1.81
CA SER A 168 -8.60 -13.51 1.36
C SER A 168 -9.38 -14.10 2.52
N GLN A 169 -10.67 -13.81 2.61
CA GLN A 169 -11.56 -14.34 3.68
C GLN A 169 -12.05 -15.78 3.39
N ASN A 170 -11.30 -16.58 2.67
CA ASN A 170 -11.79 -17.90 2.28
C ASN A 170 -11.65 -18.92 3.44
N PRO A 171 -12.75 -19.44 4.02
CA PRO A 171 -12.73 -20.32 5.21
C PRO A 171 -12.39 -21.78 4.90
N ALA A 172 -11.98 -22.10 3.66
CA ALA A 172 -11.72 -23.49 3.27
C ALA A 172 -10.40 -24.03 3.89
N GLY A 173 -10.44 -24.43 5.14
CA GLY A 173 -9.60 -25.48 5.76
C GLY A 173 -8.07 -25.44 5.63
N HIS A 174 -7.51 -24.45 4.96
CA HIS A 174 -6.07 -24.32 4.76
C HIS A 174 -5.45 -23.45 5.86
N HIS A 175 -4.41 -23.97 6.49
CA HIS A 175 -3.66 -23.19 7.48
C HIS A 175 -2.96 -22.01 6.80
N ARG A 176 -3.38 -20.78 7.09
CA ARG A 176 -2.72 -19.54 6.67
C ARG A 176 -1.42 -19.31 7.44
N ILE A 177 -0.58 -18.35 7.01
CA ILE A 177 0.63 -17.98 7.79
C ILE A 177 0.27 -17.73 9.26
N GLN A 178 -0.82 -17.04 9.56
CA GLN A 178 -1.32 -16.85 10.93
C GLN A 178 -1.63 -18.15 11.65
N THR A 179 -2.18 -19.14 10.95
CA THR A 179 -2.45 -20.47 11.52
C THR A 179 -1.17 -21.33 11.53
N MET A 180 -0.24 -21.11 10.60
CA MET A 180 1.07 -21.78 10.63
C MET A 180 1.89 -21.39 11.86
N ILE A 181 1.80 -20.14 12.32
CA ILE A 181 2.41 -19.68 13.57
C ILE A 181 1.89 -20.49 14.76
N GLN A 182 0.63 -20.93 14.73
CA GLN A 182 0.01 -21.75 15.79
C GLN A 182 0.25 -23.24 15.63
N CYS A 183 0.50 -23.73 14.40
CA CYS A 183 0.54 -25.16 14.09
C CYS A 183 1.90 -25.85 14.24
N PHE A 184 2.98 -25.08 14.47
CA PHE A 184 4.24 -25.69 14.86
C PHE A 184 4.28 -25.82 16.39
N PRO A 185 3.91 -26.98 16.97
CA PRO A 185 4.00 -27.19 18.40
C PRO A 185 5.48 -27.19 18.78
N CYS A 186 5.96 -26.11 19.37
CA CYS A 186 7.18 -26.18 20.14
C CYS A 186 6.90 -27.05 21.35
N SER A 187 7.36 -28.30 21.31
CA SER A 187 7.14 -29.29 22.36
C SER A 187 7.88 -29.04 23.67
N ASP A 188 8.51 -27.87 23.82
CA ASP A 188 9.25 -27.57 25.04
C ASP A 188 8.99 -26.13 25.53
N ARG A 189 8.22 -26.03 26.63
CA ARG A 189 7.81 -24.76 27.27
C ARG A 189 8.89 -24.08 28.10
N SER A 190 10.16 -24.51 28.05
CA SER A 190 11.18 -24.09 29.02
C SER A 190 12.29 -23.20 28.48
N HIS A 191 12.34 -22.88 27.19
CA HIS A 191 13.34 -21.96 26.65
C HIS A 191 12.68 -20.87 25.80
N HIS A 192 13.21 -19.66 25.85
CA HIS A 192 12.85 -18.49 25.05
C HIS A 192 12.47 -18.89 23.64
N MET A 193 11.16 -18.87 23.34
CA MET A 193 10.60 -19.30 22.06
C MET A 193 11.01 -18.31 20.98
N THR A 194 12.14 -18.53 20.34
CA THR A 194 12.36 -18.01 19.01
C THR A 194 11.47 -18.81 18.08
N ASN A 195 10.36 -18.25 17.63
CA ASN A 195 9.58 -18.76 16.50
C ASN A 195 10.49 -18.71 15.28
N GLN A 196 11.31 -19.72 15.09
CA GLN A 196 12.19 -19.82 13.94
C GLN A 196 11.47 -20.63 12.88
N TRP A 197 10.91 -19.95 11.88
CA TRP A 197 10.67 -20.61 10.62
C TRP A 197 12.00 -21.02 10.02
N HIS A 198 11.99 -22.10 9.24
CA HIS A 198 13.18 -22.56 8.57
C HIS A 198 13.34 -21.89 7.21
N ARG A 199 14.57 -21.79 6.72
CA ARG A 199 14.84 -21.31 5.38
C ARG A 199 14.35 -22.29 4.32
N ALA A 200 14.13 -21.82 3.09
CA ALA A 200 13.53 -22.62 2.02
C ALA A 200 14.27 -23.92 1.74
N MET A 201 15.60 -23.89 1.73
CA MET A 201 16.42 -25.10 1.52
C MET A 201 16.20 -26.15 2.62
N GLN A 202 16.07 -25.75 3.89
CA GLN A 202 15.80 -26.68 4.99
C GLN A 202 14.41 -27.34 4.87
N TYR A 203 13.39 -26.56 4.50
CA TYR A 203 12.08 -27.11 4.20
C TYR A 203 12.13 -28.11 3.04
N ARG A 204 12.89 -27.80 1.99
CA ARG A 204 13.08 -28.72 0.85
C ARG A 204 13.78 -30.01 1.25
N GLU A 205 14.82 -29.94 2.07
CA GLU A 205 15.53 -31.08 2.63
C GLU A 205 14.63 -31.97 3.52
N ALA A 206 13.67 -31.33 4.21
CA ALA A 206 12.64 -32.05 5.00
C ALA A 206 11.50 -32.61 4.13
N GLY A 207 11.55 -32.49 2.81
CA GLY A 207 10.57 -33.03 1.88
C GLY A 207 9.38 -32.13 1.58
N VAL A 208 9.45 -30.84 1.94
CA VAL A 208 8.41 -29.88 1.57
C VAL A 208 8.54 -29.50 0.09
N GLU A 209 7.45 -29.60 -0.64
CA GLU A 209 7.34 -29.08 -2.01
C GLU A 209 6.90 -27.62 -1.99
N PHE A 210 7.59 -26.78 -2.79
CA PHE A 210 7.19 -25.40 -3.02
C PHE A 210 6.43 -25.28 -4.32
N ARG A 211 5.30 -24.58 -4.33
CA ARG A 211 4.52 -24.29 -5.52
C ARG A 211 4.05 -22.84 -5.54
N VAL A 212 4.07 -22.24 -6.74
CA VAL A 212 3.40 -20.95 -6.91
C VAL A 212 1.88 -21.16 -6.81
N LYS A 213 1.22 -20.31 -6.03
CA LYS A 213 -0.24 -20.35 -5.91
C LYS A 213 -0.88 -19.92 -7.23
N ASP A 214 -1.80 -20.76 -7.74
CA ASP A 214 -2.46 -20.50 -9.02
C ASP A 214 -3.54 -19.43 -8.88
N SER A 215 -3.37 -18.31 -9.60
CA SER A 215 -4.32 -17.20 -9.65
C SER A 215 -5.51 -17.46 -10.58
N SER A 216 -5.48 -18.53 -11.38
CA SER A 216 -6.56 -18.84 -12.34
C SER A 216 -7.79 -19.46 -11.67
N SER A 217 -7.64 -20.10 -10.52
CA SER A 217 -8.71 -20.85 -9.84
C SER A 217 -9.53 -20.00 -8.87
N THR A 218 -8.88 -19.20 -8.06
CA THR A 218 -9.53 -18.30 -7.08
C THR A 218 -8.70 -17.03 -6.86
N PRO A 219 -9.33 -15.85 -6.80
CA PRO A 219 -8.62 -14.63 -6.40
C PRO A 219 -7.97 -14.83 -5.02
N HIS A 220 -6.70 -14.45 -4.89
CA HIS A 220 -5.96 -14.56 -3.65
C HIS A 220 -5.05 -13.35 -3.45
N SER A 221 -4.80 -12.99 -2.20
CA SER A 221 -3.84 -11.97 -1.83
C SER A 221 -2.41 -12.49 -1.94
N LEU A 222 -1.45 -11.58 -2.09
CA LEU A 222 -0.04 -11.88 -1.92
C LEU A 222 0.28 -12.55 -0.57
N LEU A 223 -0.52 -12.26 0.45
CA LEU A 223 -0.31 -12.75 1.82
C LEU A 223 -0.92 -14.15 2.07
N ASP A 224 -1.61 -14.72 1.09
CA ASP A 224 -2.29 -16.02 1.23
C ASP A 224 -1.34 -17.21 1.04
N VAL A 225 -0.29 -17.27 1.82
CA VAL A 225 0.58 -18.46 1.89
C VAL A 225 -0.17 -19.57 2.62
N THR A 226 -0.14 -20.78 2.04
CA THR A 226 -0.81 -21.95 2.60
C THR A 226 0.12 -23.16 2.63
N PHE A 227 -0.08 -24.03 3.62
CA PHE A 227 0.64 -25.28 3.73
C PHE A 227 -0.36 -26.43 3.90
N SER A 228 -0.26 -27.46 3.05
CA SER A 228 -1.10 -28.64 3.13
C SER A 228 -0.41 -29.84 2.48
N ASN A 229 -0.56 -31.01 3.09
CA ASN A 229 -0.06 -32.28 2.53
C ASN A 229 1.41 -32.24 2.09
N GLY A 230 2.29 -31.57 2.84
CA GLY A 230 3.71 -31.44 2.50
C GLY A 230 4.01 -30.43 1.40
N THR A 231 3.02 -29.68 0.90
CA THR A 231 3.18 -28.64 -0.11
C THR A 231 2.97 -27.27 0.49
N MET A 232 3.90 -26.35 0.27
CA MET A 232 3.78 -24.94 0.59
C MET A 232 3.46 -24.16 -0.68
N GLU A 233 2.25 -23.59 -0.71
CA GLU A 233 1.81 -22.75 -1.83
C GLU A 233 1.98 -21.27 -1.44
N ILE A 234 2.78 -20.56 -2.22
CA ILE A 234 3.11 -19.16 -2.01
C ILE A 234 2.68 -18.37 -3.25
N PRO A 235 1.91 -17.26 -3.09
CA PRO A 235 1.58 -16.38 -4.19
C PRO A 235 2.83 -15.81 -4.88
N HIS A 236 2.71 -15.54 -6.19
CA HIS A 236 3.81 -14.97 -6.95
C HIS A 236 4.21 -13.58 -6.43
N LEU A 237 5.48 -13.38 -6.13
CA LEU A 237 6.07 -12.13 -5.70
C LEU A 237 7.07 -11.62 -6.76
N SER A 238 6.73 -10.50 -7.39
CA SER A 238 7.67 -9.76 -8.25
C SER A 238 8.38 -8.70 -7.41
N ILE A 239 9.72 -8.75 -7.43
CA ILE A 239 10.58 -7.84 -6.65
C ILE A 239 11.26 -6.87 -7.61
N ASP A 240 11.04 -5.59 -7.40
CA ASP A 240 11.63 -4.48 -8.12
C ASP A 240 12.17 -3.40 -7.16
N ALA A 241 12.70 -2.32 -7.71
CA ALA A 241 13.25 -1.20 -6.93
C ALA A 241 12.23 -0.51 -6.00
N LYS A 242 10.92 -0.75 -6.18
CA LYS A 242 9.84 -0.13 -5.41
C LYS A 242 9.29 -1.01 -4.30
N THR A 243 9.55 -2.31 -4.41
CA THR A 243 9.04 -3.31 -3.46
C THR A 243 9.42 -2.95 -2.02
N GLU A 244 10.68 -2.61 -1.78
CA GLU A 244 11.17 -2.25 -0.45
C GLU A 244 10.41 -1.05 0.13
N SER A 245 10.24 0.02 -0.65
CA SER A 245 9.56 1.22 -0.18
C SER A 245 8.06 0.98 0.07
N ILE A 246 7.36 0.24 -0.82
CA ILE A 246 5.94 -0.09 -0.61
C ILE A 246 5.78 -0.87 0.71
N PHE A 247 6.58 -1.91 0.92
CA PHE A 247 6.47 -2.73 2.13
C PHE A 247 6.89 -1.96 3.39
N SER A 248 7.95 -1.14 3.33
CA SER A 248 8.36 -0.30 4.47
C SER A 248 7.22 0.62 4.92
N ASN A 249 6.54 1.28 3.98
CA ASN A 249 5.44 2.18 4.30
C ASN A 249 4.21 1.42 4.85
N LEU A 250 3.92 0.22 4.33
CA LEU A 250 2.84 -0.62 4.85
C LEU A 250 3.16 -1.16 6.25
N ILE A 251 4.41 -1.54 6.54
CA ILE A 251 4.87 -1.91 7.88
C ILE A 251 4.66 -0.75 8.86
N MET A 252 5.14 0.45 8.49
CA MET A 252 4.98 1.63 9.34
C MET A 252 3.52 2.00 9.56
N PHE A 253 2.66 1.79 8.55
CA PHE A 253 1.22 1.98 8.68
C PHE A 253 0.61 1.01 9.71
N GLU A 254 0.92 -0.29 9.66
CA GLU A 254 0.42 -1.27 10.63
C GLU A 254 0.93 -0.97 12.05
N VAL A 255 2.19 -0.54 12.20
CA VAL A 255 2.77 -0.13 13.48
C VAL A 255 2.04 1.09 14.06
N GLY A 256 1.74 2.09 13.21
CA GLY A 256 1.02 3.31 13.62
C GLY A 256 -0.48 3.12 13.79
N TYR A 257 -1.07 2.09 13.20
CA TYR A 257 -2.51 1.82 13.21
C TYR A 257 -2.82 0.33 13.48
N PRO A 258 -2.65 -0.13 14.72
CA PRO A 258 -2.78 -1.56 15.07
C PRO A 258 -4.14 -2.20 14.70
N SER A 259 -5.22 -1.42 14.67
CA SER A 259 -6.55 -1.90 14.26
C SER A 259 -6.63 -2.28 12.77
N ALA A 260 -5.66 -1.91 11.94
CA ALA A 260 -5.58 -2.39 10.56
C ALA A 260 -5.19 -3.88 10.46
N GLY A 261 -4.65 -4.46 11.53
CA GLY A 261 -4.07 -5.80 11.57
C GLY A 261 -2.55 -5.76 11.49
N ASN A 262 -1.93 -6.93 11.48
CA ASN A 262 -0.47 -7.11 11.47
C ASN A 262 -0.04 -8.07 10.35
N TYR A 263 -0.69 -7.98 9.20
CA TYR A 263 -0.56 -8.96 8.11
C TYR A 263 0.74 -8.79 7.33
N ILE A 264 1.13 -7.56 7.04
CA ILE A 264 2.35 -7.22 6.30
C ILE A 264 3.58 -7.54 7.16
N ASN A 265 3.56 -7.15 8.43
CA ASN A 265 4.63 -7.48 9.38
C ASN A 265 4.84 -9.00 9.48
N ALA A 266 3.76 -9.78 9.60
CA ALA A 266 3.82 -11.24 9.64
C ALA A 266 4.41 -11.82 8.35
N TYR A 267 3.95 -11.34 7.19
CA TYR A 267 4.43 -11.79 5.89
C TYR A 267 5.92 -11.49 5.68
N VAL A 268 6.34 -10.27 5.98
CA VAL A 268 7.74 -9.86 5.82
C VAL A 268 8.64 -10.67 6.74
N THR A 269 8.24 -10.88 8.00
CA THR A 269 8.98 -11.71 8.94
C THR A 269 9.10 -13.15 8.45
N PHE A 270 8.00 -13.75 7.95
CA PHE A 270 8.02 -15.06 7.34
C PHE A 270 8.96 -15.13 6.13
N MET A 271 8.83 -14.20 5.19
CA MET A 271 9.66 -14.20 3.98
C MET A 271 11.13 -13.94 4.26
N SER A 272 11.49 -13.13 5.26
CA SER A 272 12.88 -12.88 5.65
C SER A 272 13.55 -14.15 6.19
N GLN A 273 12.81 -15.00 6.88
CA GLN A 273 13.32 -16.30 7.37
C GLN A 273 13.35 -17.36 6.26
N LEU A 274 12.41 -17.31 5.33
CA LEU A 274 12.38 -18.24 4.19
C LEU A 274 13.50 -17.95 3.20
N LEU A 275 13.86 -16.67 2.99
CA LEU A 275 14.85 -16.16 2.03
C LEU A 275 16.14 -15.74 2.75
N CYS A 276 16.79 -16.66 3.48
CA CYS A 276 17.98 -16.34 4.27
C CYS A 276 19.24 -16.14 3.44
N ASP A 277 19.34 -16.82 2.29
CA ASP A 277 20.51 -16.73 1.41
C ASP A 277 20.13 -16.80 -0.09
N ALA A 278 21.12 -16.61 -0.96
CA ALA A 278 20.94 -16.61 -2.41
C ALA A 278 20.43 -17.98 -2.96
N ASP A 279 20.71 -19.09 -2.29
CA ASP A 279 20.27 -20.41 -2.76
C ASP A 279 18.79 -20.62 -2.44
N ASP A 280 18.29 -20.09 -1.32
CA ASP A 280 16.86 -20.04 -1.02
C ASP A 280 16.11 -19.22 -2.09
N VAL A 281 16.64 -18.07 -2.45
CA VAL A 281 16.07 -17.21 -3.50
C VAL A 281 16.05 -17.94 -4.85
N LYS A 282 17.15 -18.62 -5.23
CA LYS A 282 17.23 -19.42 -6.47
C LYS A 282 16.21 -20.56 -6.48
N LEU A 283 16.01 -21.21 -5.34
CA LEU A 283 15.00 -22.25 -5.20
C LEU A 283 13.62 -21.72 -5.51
N LEU A 284 13.20 -20.66 -4.83
CA LEU A 284 11.86 -20.08 -5.02
C LEU A 284 11.69 -19.43 -6.39
N ALA A 285 12.75 -18.92 -7.01
CA ALA A 285 12.73 -18.42 -8.38
C ALA A 285 12.51 -19.54 -9.41
N ARG A 286 13.10 -20.72 -9.21
CA ARG A 286 12.86 -21.90 -10.06
C ARG A 286 11.41 -22.37 -10.00
N GLU A 287 10.79 -22.30 -8.82
CA GLU A 287 9.38 -22.64 -8.60
C GLU A 287 8.44 -21.50 -9.03
N LYS A 288 8.96 -20.42 -9.65
CA LYS A 288 8.22 -19.22 -10.12
C LYS A 288 7.49 -18.47 -9.01
N ILE A 289 7.88 -18.67 -7.76
CA ILE A 289 7.32 -17.97 -6.60
C ILE A 289 7.88 -16.56 -6.54
N VAL A 290 9.21 -16.41 -6.71
CA VAL A 290 9.89 -15.10 -6.69
C VAL A 290 10.39 -14.77 -8.09
N HIS A 291 10.04 -13.59 -8.59
CA HIS A 291 10.60 -13.00 -9.80
C HIS A 291 11.45 -11.78 -9.46
N ILE A 292 12.68 -11.75 -9.97
CA ILE A 292 13.70 -10.77 -9.59
C ILE A 292 14.25 -10.09 -10.84
N LEU A 293 14.41 -8.78 -10.77
CA LEU A 293 15.11 -7.97 -11.79
C LEU A 293 16.53 -7.57 -11.33
N GLY A 294 17.21 -8.41 -10.55
CA GLY A 294 18.53 -8.12 -10.01
C GLY A 294 19.23 -9.34 -9.41
N PRO A 295 20.35 -9.14 -8.70
CA PRO A 295 21.06 -10.23 -8.03
C PRO A 295 20.25 -10.78 -6.84
N GLN A 296 20.39 -12.09 -6.59
CA GLN A 296 19.66 -12.78 -5.51
C GLN A 296 20.00 -12.24 -4.12
N GLU A 297 21.25 -11.82 -3.93
CA GLU A 297 21.74 -11.24 -2.67
C GLU A 297 20.97 -9.96 -2.31
N GLU A 298 20.54 -9.18 -3.31
CA GLU A 298 19.76 -7.97 -3.06
C GLU A 298 18.37 -8.29 -2.51
N VAL A 299 17.75 -9.38 -2.94
CA VAL A 299 16.47 -9.83 -2.37
C VAL A 299 16.61 -10.18 -0.89
N VAL A 300 17.67 -10.91 -0.52
CA VAL A 300 17.98 -11.22 0.87
C VAL A 300 18.15 -9.93 1.68
N ASN A 301 18.90 -8.97 1.14
CA ASN A 301 19.14 -7.68 1.78
C ASN A 301 17.85 -6.86 1.97
N ILE A 302 16.97 -6.83 0.96
CA ILE A 302 15.65 -6.16 1.04
C ILE A 302 14.83 -6.75 2.19
N PHE A 303 14.66 -8.07 2.24
CA PHE A 303 13.86 -8.69 3.29
C PHE A 303 14.48 -8.57 4.68
N ASN A 304 15.81 -8.56 4.80
CA ASN A 304 16.49 -8.29 6.07
C ASN A 304 16.25 -6.85 6.55
N ARG A 305 16.32 -5.85 5.65
CA ARG A 305 16.01 -4.46 5.99
C ARG A 305 14.54 -4.28 6.40
N LEU A 306 13.62 -4.87 5.64
CA LEU A 306 12.19 -4.84 5.95
C LEU A 306 11.87 -5.51 7.30
N ASN A 307 12.48 -6.66 7.58
CA ASN A 307 12.30 -7.34 8.86
C ASN A 307 12.86 -6.54 10.03
N GLY A 308 13.90 -5.73 9.80
CA GLY A 308 14.41 -4.79 10.80
C GLY A 308 13.42 -3.67 11.17
N LEU A 309 12.45 -3.37 10.31
CA LEU A 309 11.36 -2.41 10.57
C LEU A 309 10.13 -3.10 11.17
N ALA A 310 9.94 -4.39 10.89
CA ALA A 310 8.75 -5.12 11.27
C ALA A 310 8.69 -5.32 12.80
N VAL A 311 7.53 -5.02 13.37
CA VAL A 311 7.21 -5.30 14.77
C VAL A 311 6.16 -6.42 14.77
N PHE A 312 6.64 -7.65 14.70
CA PHE A 312 5.78 -8.82 14.70
C PHE A 312 5.89 -9.58 16.02
N ASP A 313 4.79 -9.58 16.79
CA ASP A 313 4.62 -10.44 17.95
C ASP A 313 3.57 -11.52 17.59
N PRO A 314 3.97 -12.78 17.48
CA PRO A 314 3.07 -13.87 17.13
C PRO A 314 1.95 -14.09 18.15
N PHE A 315 2.04 -13.50 19.34
CA PHE A 315 1.05 -13.64 20.40
C PHE A 315 -0.01 -12.52 20.40
N ILE A 316 0.24 -11.38 19.75
CA ILE A 316 -0.70 -10.25 19.71
C ILE A 316 -1.86 -10.47 18.72
N VAL A 317 -1.74 -11.38 17.77
CA VAL A 317 -2.72 -11.58 16.67
C VAL A 317 -3.96 -12.38 17.10
N LEU A 318 -4.16 -12.70 18.37
CA LEU A 318 -5.07 -13.75 18.81
C LEU A 318 -6.19 -13.34 19.76
N GLU A 319 -6.47 -12.07 19.93
CA GLU A 319 -7.65 -11.63 20.67
C GLU A 319 -8.69 -10.99 19.74
N GLU A 320 -9.37 -11.80 18.92
CA GLU A 320 -10.73 -11.54 18.42
C GLU A 320 -11.45 -12.88 18.19
#